data_828abb52e7cd57b4aed7b008d8f9e478
#
_entry.id   828abb52e7cd57b4aed7b008d8f9e478
#
_cell.length_a   1.000
_cell.length_b   1.000
_cell.length_c   1.000
_cell.angle_alpha   90.00
_cell.angle_beta   90.00
_cell.angle_gamma   90.00
#
_symmetry.space_group_name_H-M   'P 1'
#
loop_
_entity.id
_entity.type
_entity.pdbx_description
1 polymer ?
#
loop_
_entity_poly.entity_id
_entity_poly.type
_entity_poly.pdbx_seq_one_letter_code
_entity_poly.pdbx_strand_id
1 'polypeptide(L)'
;LSSISMGIDYVKQLLKHQPDTAADELSRLQELVKQASREARVLLFELRPIALETQGLVGALETYVQQLGGEGPPLFHFHNDGFDERLSPEVEATVFIVLQEAVNNARKHARADNIWVTLSPEDDSLLMSVEDDGCGFDLSTVEKNAKGGGHLGLVSMQERADLIKARLDIESSPNQGTRVALRVPRRATPTGS
;
A
#
# COMPACT_ATOMS: atom_id res chain seq x y z
N LEU A 1 2.01 -21.14 8.93
CA LEU A 1 3.44 -20.78 9.16
C LEU A 1 4.30 -22.04 9.36
N SER A 2 3.83 -23.04 10.10
CA SER A 2 4.57 -24.31 10.31
C SER A 2 4.89 -25.05 9.01
N SER A 3 3.96 -25.11 8.07
CA SER A 3 4.14 -25.78 6.77
C SER A 3 5.19 -25.11 5.89
N ILE A 4 5.29 -23.77 5.94
CA ILE A 4 6.29 -23.00 5.18
C ILE A 4 7.68 -23.25 5.77
N SER A 5 7.82 -23.26 7.10
CA SER A 5 9.09 -23.55 7.75
C SER A 5 9.62 -24.93 7.43
N MET A 6 8.76 -25.96 7.50
CA MET A 6 9.11 -27.34 7.08
C MET A 6 9.50 -27.43 5.62
N GLY A 7 8.79 -26.71 4.72
CA GLY A 7 9.11 -26.66 3.31
C GLY A 7 10.49 -26.04 3.04
N ILE A 8 10.85 -24.97 3.74
CA ILE A 8 12.17 -24.33 3.62
C ILE A 8 13.28 -25.31 4.06
N ASP A 9 13.08 -26.05 5.14
CA ASP A 9 14.09 -27.01 5.62
C ASP A 9 14.21 -28.19 4.65
N TYR A 10 13.11 -28.63 4.04
CA TYR A 10 13.13 -29.64 2.99
C TYR A 10 13.87 -29.19 1.73
N VAL A 11 13.64 -27.95 1.28
CA VAL A 11 14.39 -27.36 0.15
C VAL A 11 15.88 -27.31 0.44
N LYS A 12 16.30 -26.94 1.65
CA LYS A 12 17.72 -26.94 2.05
C LYS A 12 18.37 -28.32 1.92
N GLN A 13 17.63 -29.39 2.20
CA GLN A 13 18.14 -30.75 2.02
C GLN A 13 18.22 -31.12 0.54
N LEU A 14 17.21 -30.78 -0.26
CA LEU A 14 17.17 -31.06 -1.70
C LEU A 14 18.29 -30.34 -2.46
N LEU A 15 18.66 -29.11 -2.08
CA LEU A 15 19.71 -28.34 -2.76
C LEU A 15 21.05 -29.08 -2.82
N LYS A 16 21.33 -29.99 -1.90
CA LYS A 16 22.59 -30.77 -1.87
C LYS A 16 22.60 -31.95 -2.84
N HIS A 17 21.43 -32.49 -3.21
CA HIS A 17 21.33 -33.75 -3.92
C HIS A 17 20.46 -33.70 -5.18
N GLN A 18 19.49 -32.79 -5.23
CA GLN A 18 18.49 -32.68 -6.31
C GLN A 18 18.13 -31.19 -6.55
N PRO A 19 19.02 -30.39 -7.18
CA PRO A 19 18.83 -28.95 -7.34
C PRO A 19 17.59 -28.57 -8.17
N ASP A 20 17.24 -29.37 -9.20
CA ASP A 20 16.06 -29.12 -10.03
C ASP A 20 14.76 -29.30 -9.22
N THR A 21 14.67 -30.37 -8.43
CA THR A 21 13.53 -30.62 -7.53
C THR A 21 13.44 -29.53 -6.42
N ALA A 22 14.58 -29.01 -5.98
CA ALA A 22 14.62 -27.89 -5.03
C ALA A 22 14.04 -26.62 -5.62
N ALA A 23 14.28 -26.34 -6.91
CA ALA A 23 13.73 -25.17 -7.61
C ALA A 23 12.20 -25.26 -7.75
N ASP A 24 11.67 -26.45 -8.07
CA ASP A 24 10.23 -26.70 -8.16
C ASP A 24 9.54 -26.50 -6.80
N GLU A 25 10.12 -27.05 -5.72
CA GLU A 25 9.57 -26.93 -4.38
C GLU A 25 9.65 -25.49 -3.85
N LEU A 26 10.69 -24.73 -4.23
CA LEU A 26 10.80 -23.31 -3.93
C LEU A 26 9.68 -22.50 -4.59
N SER A 27 9.38 -22.80 -5.85
CA SER A 27 8.28 -22.19 -6.60
C SER A 27 6.92 -22.47 -5.95
N ARG A 28 6.72 -23.73 -5.51
CA ARG A 28 5.52 -24.12 -4.77
C ARG A 28 5.37 -23.40 -3.43
N LEU A 29 6.45 -23.27 -2.67
CA LEU A 29 6.46 -22.51 -1.41
C LEU A 29 6.16 -21.04 -1.64
N GLN A 30 6.67 -20.47 -2.72
CA GLN A 30 6.41 -19.08 -3.09
C GLN A 30 4.91 -18.85 -3.35
N GLU A 31 4.23 -19.76 -4.05
CA GLU A 31 2.78 -19.66 -4.26
C GLU A 31 1.99 -19.85 -2.97
N LEU A 32 2.40 -20.76 -2.07
CA LEU A 32 1.77 -20.89 -0.74
C LEU A 32 1.91 -19.62 0.10
N VAL A 33 3.07 -18.97 0.07
CA VAL A 33 3.27 -17.68 0.77
C VAL A 33 2.39 -16.60 0.17
N LYS A 34 2.29 -16.50 -1.16
CA LYS A 34 1.40 -15.56 -1.83
C LYS A 34 -0.07 -15.80 -1.48
N GLN A 35 -0.48 -17.06 -1.42
CA GLN A 35 -1.84 -17.42 -1.04
C GLN A 35 -2.13 -17.06 0.43
N ALA A 36 -1.26 -17.46 1.37
CA ALA A 36 -1.40 -17.10 2.78
C ALA A 36 -1.41 -15.57 3.00
N SER A 37 -0.61 -14.83 2.22
CA SER A 37 -0.64 -13.37 2.24
C SER A 37 -1.97 -12.81 1.74
N ARG A 38 -2.56 -13.39 0.68
CA ARG A 38 -3.89 -12.99 0.20
C ARG A 38 -4.96 -13.26 1.25
N GLU A 39 -4.96 -14.44 1.86
CA GLU A 39 -5.92 -14.82 2.91
C GLU A 39 -5.78 -13.94 4.15
N ALA A 40 -4.55 -13.64 4.60
CA ALA A 40 -4.31 -12.72 5.71
C ALA A 40 -4.80 -11.29 5.39
N ARG A 41 -4.68 -10.85 4.14
CA ARG A 41 -5.20 -9.54 3.71
C ARG A 41 -6.72 -9.49 3.74
N VAL A 42 -7.42 -10.57 3.34
CA VAL A 42 -8.89 -10.66 3.45
C VAL A 42 -9.31 -10.54 4.92
N LEU A 43 -8.63 -11.24 5.84
CA LEU A 43 -8.90 -11.14 7.27
C LEU A 43 -8.60 -9.75 7.85
N LEU A 44 -7.58 -9.06 7.35
CA LEU A 44 -7.28 -7.67 7.71
C LEU A 44 -8.31 -6.69 7.13
N PHE A 45 -8.98 -7.04 6.03
CA PHE A 45 -10.12 -6.30 5.51
C PHE A 45 -11.33 -6.32 6.46
N GLU A 46 -11.50 -7.40 7.23
CA GLU A 46 -12.53 -7.52 8.27
C GLU A 46 -12.24 -6.64 9.50
N LEU A 47 -10.99 -6.21 9.69
CA LEU A 47 -10.59 -5.23 10.73
C LEU A 47 -10.68 -3.79 10.19
N ARG A 48 -11.76 -3.47 9.47
CA ARG A 48 -12.05 -2.12 9.01
C ARG A 48 -12.00 -1.14 10.20
N PRO A 49 -11.22 -0.03 10.12
CA PRO A 49 -11.26 0.96 11.18
C PRO A 49 -12.70 1.43 11.42
N ILE A 50 -13.16 1.38 12.67
CA ILE A 50 -14.50 1.84 13.05
C ILE A 50 -14.78 3.27 12.52
N ALA A 51 -13.74 4.08 12.43
CA ALA A 51 -13.82 5.43 11.86
C ALA A 51 -14.32 5.44 10.39
N LEU A 52 -13.91 4.47 9.55
CA LEU A 52 -14.42 4.37 8.17
C LEU A 52 -15.92 4.06 8.12
N GLU A 53 -16.42 3.25 9.04
CA GLU A 53 -17.85 2.93 9.10
C GLU A 53 -18.69 4.12 9.56
N THR A 54 -18.22 4.82 10.59
CA THR A 54 -18.98 5.88 11.27
C THR A 54 -18.81 7.26 10.63
N GLN A 55 -17.61 7.58 10.15
CA GLN A 55 -17.23 8.91 9.66
C GLN A 55 -16.96 8.96 8.16
N GLY A 56 -16.92 7.79 7.49
CA GLY A 56 -16.53 7.69 6.10
C GLY A 56 -15.02 7.93 5.86
N LEU A 57 -14.64 7.96 4.59
CA LEU A 57 -13.23 8.07 4.21
C LEU A 57 -12.61 9.37 4.71
N VAL A 58 -13.27 10.52 4.47
CA VAL A 58 -12.75 11.84 4.84
C VAL A 58 -12.51 11.95 6.34
N GLY A 59 -13.52 11.66 7.16
CA GLY A 59 -13.41 11.75 8.62
C GLY A 59 -12.38 10.78 9.21
N ALA A 60 -12.29 9.57 8.64
CA ALA A 60 -11.28 8.60 9.06
C ALA A 60 -9.85 9.06 8.75
N LEU A 61 -9.63 9.64 7.57
CA LEU A 61 -8.32 10.18 7.18
C LEU A 61 -7.93 11.40 7.99
N GLU A 62 -8.87 12.32 8.22
CA GLU A 62 -8.64 13.49 9.07
C GLU A 62 -8.24 13.08 10.49
N THR A 63 -9.00 12.16 11.08
CA THR A 63 -8.70 11.59 12.42
C THR A 63 -7.33 10.93 12.43
N TYR A 64 -7.00 10.14 11.40
CA TYR A 64 -5.72 9.46 11.30
C TYR A 64 -4.56 10.45 11.22
N VAL A 65 -4.64 11.46 10.35
CA VAL A 65 -3.59 12.47 10.19
C VAL A 65 -3.41 13.29 11.47
N GLN A 66 -4.50 13.66 12.15
CA GLN A 66 -4.44 14.38 13.44
C GLN A 66 -3.71 13.54 14.52
N GLN A 67 -3.94 12.22 14.56
CA GLN A 67 -3.28 11.32 15.51
C GLN A 67 -1.78 11.14 15.26
N LEU A 68 -1.32 11.40 14.03
CA LEU A 68 0.11 11.34 13.67
C LEU A 68 0.87 12.58 14.12
N GLY A 69 0.19 13.70 14.30
CA GLY A 69 0.80 14.96 14.71
C GLY A 69 1.46 14.86 16.09
N GLY A 70 2.65 15.45 16.22
CA GLY A 70 3.45 15.49 17.44
C GLY A 70 4.15 16.84 17.58
N GLU A 71 5.00 17.00 18.61
CA GLU A 71 5.82 18.19 18.80
C GLU A 71 7.08 18.09 17.89
N GLY A 72 6.95 18.43 16.60
CA GLY A 72 8.09 18.49 15.67
C GLY A 72 7.90 17.69 14.38
N PRO A 73 8.91 17.73 13.48
CA PRO A 73 8.85 17.08 12.18
C PRO A 73 8.73 15.54 12.26
N PRO A 74 8.05 14.95 11.26
CA PRO A 74 7.36 15.63 10.16
C PRO A 74 6.05 16.24 10.61
N LEU A 75 5.74 17.43 10.07
CA LEU A 75 4.43 18.06 10.21
C LEU A 75 3.47 17.43 9.20
N PHE A 76 2.25 17.13 9.64
CA PHE A 76 1.23 16.51 8.80
C PHE A 76 0.17 17.54 8.41
N HIS A 77 -0.14 17.58 7.12
CA HIS A 77 -1.14 18.46 6.54
C HIS A 77 -2.21 17.61 5.84
N PHE A 78 -3.47 17.79 6.22
CA PHE A 78 -4.60 17.17 5.53
C PHE A 78 -5.39 18.24 4.78
N HIS A 79 -5.63 17.98 3.50
CA HIS A 79 -6.41 18.83 2.62
C HIS A 79 -7.46 18.01 1.89
N ASN A 80 -8.71 18.50 1.92
CA ASN A 80 -9.82 17.89 1.18
C ASN A 80 -10.43 18.96 0.27
N ASP A 81 -10.33 18.79 -1.04
CA ASP A 81 -10.85 19.67 -2.07
C ASP A 81 -12.36 19.50 -2.32
N GLY A 82 -13.12 19.17 -1.25
CA GLY A 82 -14.58 19.08 -1.33
C GLY A 82 -15.11 17.70 -1.68
N PHE A 83 -14.33 16.63 -1.48
CA PHE A 83 -14.84 15.27 -1.54
C PHE A 83 -15.65 14.95 -0.28
N ASP A 84 -16.94 14.61 -0.42
CA ASP A 84 -17.86 14.26 0.67
C ASP A 84 -18.70 12.99 0.39
N GLU A 85 -18.40 12.28 -0.70
CA GLU A 85 -19.13 11.10 -1.12
C GLU A 85 -18.72 9.86 -0.33
N ARG A 86 -19.63 8.88 -0.27
CA ARG A 86 -19.34 7.54 0.20
C ARG A 86 -18.97 6.65 -0.98
N LEU A 87 -17.86 5.95 -0.84
CA LEU A 87 -17.46 4.89 -1.76
C LEU A 87 -17.91 3.53 -1.21
N SER A 88 -17.72 2.46 -1.98
CA SER A 88 -17.99 1.13 -1.42
C SER A 88 -17.03 0.85 -0.24
N PRO A 89 -17.46 0.05 0.75
CA PRO A 89 -16.63 -0.29 1.91
C PRO A 89 -15.24 -0.81 1.56
N GLU A 90 -15.14 -1.60 0.50
CA GLU A 90 -13.89 -2.16 0.02
C GLU A 90 -12.96 -1.09 -0.55
N VAL A 91 -13.53 -0.14 -1.29
CA VAL A 91 -12.77 0.98 -1.88
C VAL A 91 -12.27 1.89 -0.78
N GLU A 92 -13.13 2.32 0.17
CA GLU A 92 -12.72 3.18 1.30
C GLU A 92 -11.60 2.53 2.13
N ALA A 93 -11.74 1.23 2.44
CA ALA A 93 -10.72 0.50 3.19
C ALA A 93 -9.40 0.40 2.42
N THR A 94 -9.46 0.15 1.11
CA THR A 94 -8.26 0.07 0.28
C THR A 94 -7.54 1.41 0.18
N VAL A 95 -8.28 2.50 -0.07
CA VAL A 95 -7.72 3.87 -0.09
C VAL A 95 -7.03 4.19 1.24
N PHE A 96 -7.71 3.88 2.35
CA PHE A 96 -7.18 4.13 3.69
C PHE A 96 -5.87 3.37 3.93
N ILE A 97 -5.79 2.09 3.56
CA ILE A 97 -4.60 1.25 3.75
C ILE A 97 -3.44 1.71 2.86
N VAL A 98 -3.72 2.05 1.59
CA VAL A 98 -2.68 2.59 0.68
C VAL A 98 -2.11 3.88 1.23
N LEU A 99 -2.98 4.78 1.71
CA LEU A 99 -2.56 6.02 2.35
C LEU A 99 -1.70 5.77 3.60
N GLN A 100 -2.13 4.87 4.49
CA GLN A 100 -1.36 4.52 5.69
C GLN A 100 0.03 4.01 5.34
N GLU A 101 0.16 3.17 4.31
CA GLU A 101 1.44 2.65 3.85
C GLU A 101 2.33 3.76 3.28
N ALA A 102 1.75 4.66 2.45
CA ALA A 102 2.49 5.79 1.89
C ALA A 102 3.00 6.74 2.99
N VAL A 103 2.13 7.11 3.95
CA VAL A 103 2.51 7.94 5.10
C VAL A 103 3.57 7.26 5.97
N ASN A 104 3.43 5.96 6.22
CA ASN A 104 4.40 5.19 7.01
C ASN A 104 5.77 5.11 6.32
N ASN A 105 5.78 5.00 4.99
CA ASN A 105 7.01 5.04 4.20
C ASN A 105 7.69 6.41 4.29
N ALA A 106 6.94 7.50 4.14
CA ALA A 106 7.46 8.85 4.31
C ALA A 106 8.06 9.05 5.72
N ARG A 107 7.33 8.68 6.78
CA ARG A 107 7.83 8.77 8.16
C ARG A 107 9.12 8.00 8.42
N LYS A 108 9.25 6.79 7.85
CA LYS A 108 10.38 5.90 8.12
C LYS A 108 11.61 6.21 7.28
N HIS A 109 11.39 6.69 6.06
CA HIS A 109 12.44 6.69 5.05
C HIS A 109 12.75 8.06 4.47
N ALA A 110 11.80 8.99 4.46
CA ALA A 110 11.96 10.25 3.75
C ALA A 110 12.84 11.27 4.48
N ARG A 111 12.89 11.27 5.81
CA ARG A 111 13.48 12.35 6.62
C ARG A 111 12.87 13.71 6.25
N ALA A 112 11.57 13.72 5.99
CA ALA A 112 10.81 14.89 5.59
C ALA A 112 10.55 15.83 6.76
N ASP A 113 10.43 17.12 6.47
CA ASP A 113 9.93 18.11 7.41
C ASP A 113 8.39 18.18 7.32
N ASN A 114 7.82 17.93 6.14
CA ASN A 114 6.38 17.98 5.91
C ASN A 114 5.89 16.78 5.14
N ILE A 115 4.66 16.33 5.48
CA ILE A 115 3.91 15.30 4.74
C ILE A 115 2.50 15.84 4.49
N TRP A 116 2.11 15.92 3.22
CA TRP A 116 0.78 16.36 2.78
C TRP A 116 -0.05 15.16 2.35
N VAL A 117 -1.28 15.15 2.82
CA VAL A 117 -2.32 14.18 2.42
C VAL A 117 -3.44 14.96 1.78
N THR A 118 -3.75 14.69 0.52
CA THR A 118 -4.78 15.40 -0.23
C THR A 118 -5.82 14.45 -0.79
N LEU A 119 -7.10 14.85 -0.70
CA LEU A 119 -8.22 14.25 -1.42
C LEU A 119 -8.77 15.28 -2.39
N SER A 120 -8.78 14.97 -3.69
CA SER A 120 -9.31 15.85 -4.73
C SER A 120 -10.29 15.08 -5.60
N PRO A 121 -11.56 15.50 -5.68
CA PRO A 121 -12.50 14.93 -6.64
C PRO A 121 -12.09 15.34 -8.06
N GLU A 122 -11.97 14.36 -8.94
CA GLU A 122 -11.84 14.52 -10.39
C GLU A 122 -13.18 14.11 -11.04
N ASP A 123 -13.40 14.40 -12.34
CA ASP A 123 -14.71 14.18 -13.00
C ASP A 123 -15.32 12.79 -12.73
N ASP A 124 -14.57 11.71 -13.03
CA ASP A 124 -15.01 10.33 -12.87
C ASP A 124 -14.19 9.55 -11.82
N SER A 125 -13.31 10.23 -11.08
CA SER A 125 -12.41 9.60 -10.11
C SER A 125 -12.24 10.44 -8.85
N LEU A 126 -11.72 9.79 -7.82
CA LEU A 126 -11.15 10.42 -6.64
C LEU A 126 -9.63 10.29 -6.73
N LEU A 127 -8.91 11.40 -6.70
CA LEU A 127 -7.47 11.43 -6.50
C LEU A 127 -7.18 11.51 -4.99
N MET A 128 -6.46 10.53 -4.47
CA MET A 128 -5.80 10.58 -3.18
C MET A 128 -4.30 10.71 -3.40
N SER A 129 -3.64 11.67 -2.79
CA SER A 129 -2.18 11.78 -2.82
C SER A 129 -1.57 11.92 -1.44
N VAL A 130 -0.35 11.37 -1.31
CA VAL A 130 0.55 11.58 -0.17
C VAL A 130 1.86 12.09 -0.75
N GLU A 131 2.30 13.26 -0.28
CA GLU A 131 3.53 13.92 -0.73
C GLU A 131 4.42 14.21 0.46
N ASP A 132 5.73 14.04 0.32
CA ASP A 132 6.73 14.42 1.30
C ASP A 132 7.83 15.27 0.66
N ASP A 133 8.44 16.16 1.44
CA ASP A 133 9.56 17.01 1.05
C ASP A 133 10.93 16.38 1.41
N GLY A 134 10.98 15.08 1.58
CA GLY A 134 12.15 14.38 2.09
C GLY A 134 13.23 14.06 1.04
N CYS A 135 14.07 13.08 1.38
CA CYS A 135 15.23 12.74 0.55
C CYS A 135 14.89 12.03 -0.77
N GLY A 136 13.65 11.56 -0.96
CA GLY A 136 13.27 10.80 -2.14
C GLY A 136 14.17 9.59 -2.40
N PHE A 137 13.99 8.95 -3.55
CA PHE A 137 14.78 7.80 -3.97
C PHE A 137 14.73 7.60 -5.49
N ASP A 138 15.66 6.80 -6.02
CA ASP A 138 15.67 6.40 -7.44
C ASP A 138 14.77 5.17 -7.66
N LEU A 139 13.62 5.38 -8.30
CA LEU A 139 12.65 4.33 -8.62
C LEU A 139 13.27 3.20 -9.44
N SER A 140 14.18 3.51 -10.38
CA SER A 140 14.82 2.50 -11.22
C SER A 140 15.69 1.52 -10.42
N THR A 141 16.25 1.97 -9.32
CA THR A 141 17.05 1.13 -8.39
C THR A 141 16.12 0.25 -7.56
N VAL A 142 14.94 0.75 -7.20
CA VAL A 142 13.92 0.00 -6.46
C VAL A 142 13.39 -1.17 -7.28
N GLU A 143 13.03 -0.94 -8.54
CA GLU A 143 12.53 -1.98 -9.45
C GLU A 143 13.57 -3.09 -9.68
N LYS A 144 14.84 -2.75 -9.85
CA LYS A 144 15.92 -3.71 -10.03
C LYS A 144 16.20 -4.56 -8.78
N ASN A 145 16.01 -3.99 -7.60
CA ASN A 145 16.26 -4.66 -6.32
C ASN A 145 15.01 -5.35 -5.72
N ALA A 146 13.92 -5.47 -6.46
CA ALA A 146 12.67 -6.11 -6.02
C ALA A 146 12.86 -7.54 -5.46
N LYS A 147 13.97 -8.21 -5.78
CA LYS A 147 14.34 -9.53 -5.24
C LYS A 147 14.89 -9.49 -3.80
N GLY A 148 15.19 -8.32 -3.24
CA GLY A 148 15.86 -8.15 -1.95
C GLY A 148 14.95 -7.84 -0.74
N GLY A 149 13.62 -7.87 -0.89
CA GLY A 149 12.66 -7.76 0.25
C GLY A 149 12.42 -6.34 0.78
N GLY A 150 13.17 -5.33 0.35
CA GLY A 150 13.05 -3.95 0.85
C GLY A 150 11.86 -3.13 0.28
N HIS A 151 11.10 -3.68 -0.67
CA HIS A 151 10.06 -2.95 -1.41
C HIS A 151 8.67 -3.56 -1.30
N LEU A 152 8.44 -4.40 -0.29
CA LEU A 152 7.15 -5.05 -0.04
C LEU A 152 6.00 -4.05 0.07
N GLY A 153 6.25 -2.86 0.62
CA GLY A 153 5.25 -1.79 0.74
C GLY A 153 4.75 -1.28 -0.62
N LEU A 154 5.66 -0.99 -1.56
CA LEU A 154 5.29 -0.50 -2.90
C LEU A 154 4.51 -1.55 -3.69
N VAL A 155 4.98 -2.81 -3.67
CA VAL A 155 4.28 -3.94 -4.30
C VAL A 155 2.90 -4.14 -3.68
N SER A 156 2.80 -4.06 -2.35
CA SER A 156 1.53 -4.21 -1.63
C SER A 156 0.54 -3.09 -1.98
N MET A 157 1.00 -1.84 -2.13
CA MET A 157 0.16 -0.73 -2.56
C MET A 157 -0.36 -0.94 -3.99
N GLN A 158 0.50 -1.39 -4.92
CA GLN A 158 0.09 -1.69 -6.30
C GLN A 158 -0.95 -2.81 -6.35
N GLU A 159 -0.69 -3.95 -5.68
CA GLU A 159 -1.64 -5.06 -5.63
C GLU A 159 -3.01 -4.65 -5.06
N ARG A 160 -3.02 -3.74 -4.08
CA ARG A 160 -4.28 -3.22 -3.50
C ARG A 160 -5.00 -2.27 -4.44
N ALA A 161 -4.27 -1.40 -5.15
CA ALA A 161 -4.84 -0.53 -6.16
C ALA A 161 -5.53 -1.34 -7.28
N ASP A 162 -4.87 -2.43 -7.74
CA ASP A 162 -5.40 -3.31 -8.78
C ASP A 162 -6.71 -3.99 -8.36
N LEU A 163 -6.86 -4.36 -7.08
CA LEU A 163 -8.09 -4.99 -6.55
C LEU A 163 -9.33 -4.10 -6.73
N ILE A 164 -9.18 -2.79 -6.61
CA ILE A 164 -10.27 -1.81 -6.76
C ILE A 164 -10.26 -1.11 -8.11
N LYS A 165 -9.46 -1.61 -9.06
CA LYS A 165 -9.26 -1.02 -10.40
C LYS A 165 -8.80 0.45 -10.34
N ALA A 166 -8.10 0.81 -9.30
CA ALA A 166 -7.48 2.13 -9.17
C ALA A 166 -6.10 2.15 -9.83
N ARG A 167 -5.68 3.33 -10.26
CA ARG A 167 -4.34 3.56 -10.79
C ARG A 167 -3.46 4.15 -9.69
N LEU A 168 -2.35 3.48 -9.41
CA LEU A 168 -1.31 3.96 -8.52
C LEU A 168 -0.15 4.54 -9.34
N ASP A 169 0.19 5.79 -9.08
CA ASP A 169 1.36 6.45 -9.66
C ASP A 169 2.30 6.84 -8.50
N ILE A 170 3.59 6.53 -8.64
CA ILE A 170 4.62 6.88 -7.65
C ILE A 170 5.70 7.67 -8.36
N GLU A 171 5.98 8.87 -7.86
CA GLU A 171 7.00 9.78 -8.37
C GLU A 171 8.00 10.05 -7.25
N SER A 172 9.28 9.79 -7.50
CA SER A 172 10.36 10.09 -6.56
C SER A 172 11.67 10.31 -7.31
N SER A 173 12.46 11.23 -6.80
CA SER A 173 13.83 11.47 -7.26
C SER A 173 14.70 11.84 -6.06
N PRO A 174 16.01 11.54 -6.07
CA PRO A 174 16.90 11.91 -4.99
C PRO A 174 16.85 13.40 -4.65
N ASN A 175 16.60 13.72 -3.37
CA ASN A 175 16.44 15.06 -2.81
C ASN A 175 15.25 15.87 -3.34
N GLN A 176 14.22 15.21 -3.88
CA GLN A 176 12.99 15.87 -4.35
C GLN A 176 11.71 15.34 -3.68
N GLY A 177 11.88 14.58 -2.58
CA GLY A 177 10.75 13.95 -1.92
C GLY A 177 10.12 12.81 -2.70
N THR A 178 8.93 12.41 -2.26
CA THR A 178 8.14 11.36 -2.91
C THR A 178 6.69 11.79 -2.98
N ARG A 179 6.05 11.46 -4.10
CA ARG A 179 4.61 11.59 -4.30
C ARG A 179 4.03 10.22 -4.63
N VAL A 180 3.05 9.80 -3.84
CA VAL A 180 2.22 8.62 -4.10
C VAL A 180 0.81 9.10 -4.42
N ALA A 181 0.32 8.79 -5.60
CA ALA A 181 -1.01 9.20 -6.07
C ALA A 181 -1.85 7.99 -6.45
N LEU A 182 -3.05 7.88 -5.87
CA LEU A 182 -4.01 6.83 -6.17
C LEU A 182 -5.27 7.45 -6.78
N ARG A 183 -5.54 7.10 -8.05
CA ARG A 183 -6.78 7.49 -8.76
C ARG A 183 -7.78 6.36 -8.71
N VAL A 184 -8.87 6.62 -8.03
CA VAL A 184 -9.93 5.66 -7.73
C VAL A 184 -11.15 5.99 -8.57
N PRO A 185 -11.66 5.08 -9.43
CA PRO A 185 -12.91 5.30 -10.14
C PRO A 185 -14.08 5.51 -9.16
N ARG A 186 -14.83 6.62 -9.30
CA ARG A 186 -15.99 6.94 -8.44
C ARG A 186 -17.20 6.08 -8.75
N ARG A 187 -17.32 5.58 -10.00
CA ARG A 187 -18.38 4.65 -10.41
C ARG A 187 -17.77 3.29 -10.68
N ALA A 188 -18.15 2.31 -9.88
CA ALA A 188 -18.02 0.92 -10.32
C ALA A 188 -18.94 0.78 -11.53
N THR A 189 -18.39 0.60 -12.73
CA THR A 189 -19.17 0.20 -13.89
C THR A 189 -19.82 -1.13 -13.51
N PRO A 190 -21.17 -1.23 -13.46
CA PRO A 190 -21.80 -2.53 -13.25
C PRO A 190 -21.31 -3.42 -14.39
N THR A 191 -20.62 -4.50 -14.04
CA THR A 191 -20.23 -5.55 -14.99
C THR A 191 -21.55 -6.07 -15.56
N GLY A 192 -21.80 -5.76 -16.83
CA GLY A 192 -23.01 -6.16 -17.54
C GLY A 192 -23.20 -7.66 -17.48
N SER A 193 -24.44 -8.02 -17.35
CA SER A 193 -25.06 -9.35 -17.35
C SER A 193 -24.62 -10.21 -18.53
#